data_6e1bde131389d19fc91bb47f7815fd89
#
_entry.id   6e1bde131389d19fc91bb47f7815fd89
#
_cell.length_a   1.000
_cell.length_b   1.000
_cell.length_c   1.000
_cell.angle_alpha   90.00
_cell.angle_beta   90.00
_cell.angle_gamma   90.00
#
_symmetry.space_group_name_H-M   'P 1'
#
loop_
_entity.id
_entity.type
_entity.pdbx_description
1 polymer ?
#
loop_
_entity_poly.entity_id
_entity_poly.type
_entity_poly.pdbx_seq_one_letter_code
_entity_poly.pdbx_strand_id
1 'polypeptide(L)'
;MSTPEQEVEYRQHRFSPPPGATEIFLVRHGESAPAKGDNPFELVDGQADPDLAPEGRDHAERVGRRLADERISALYVTTLRRTPQTAAPLAAKLGLTPEVEPDLREIHLGEWENGLFRRYTYEGHPIVEQLWREQRWDVIPGAETMESFGGRIRAAIGRLAAANPDRRIAVFTHGGVIGEVFAQASAAKNRFAFLGADNGSISHLVVSGENWMVRRFNDTSHLQSPFG
;
A
#
# COMPACT_ATOMS: atom_id res chain seq x y z
N MET A 1 50.18 15.47 36.99
CA MET A 1 49.69 14.31 36.25
C MET A 1 48.43 14.77 35.57
N SER A 2 48.46 15.02 34.27
CA SER A 2 47.30 15.43 33.49
C SER A 2 46.43 14.19 33.21
N THR A 3 45.16 14.25 33.58
CA THR A 3 44.17 13.25 33.24
C THR A 3 44.08 13.19 31.71
N PRO A 4 44.17 12.02 31.07
CA PRO A 4 44.00 11.98 29.62
C PRO A 4 42.57 12.44 29.28
N GLU A 5 42.47 13.47 28.42
CA GLU A 5 41.21 13.85 27.81
C GLU A 5 40.68 12.63 27.05
N GLN A 6 39.51 12.13 27.45
CA GLN A 6 38.80 11.07 26.71
C GLN A 6 38.44 11.67 25.34
N GLU A 7 39.02 11.12 24.29
CA GLU A 7 38.66 11.43 22.92
C GLU A 7 37.16 11.09 22.68
N VAL A 8 36.39 12.11 22.30
CA VAL A 8 34.93 11.93 22.07
C VAL A 8 34.72 11.31 20.69
N GLU A 9 34.25 10.08 20.68
CA GLU A 9 33.90 9.38 19.42
C GLU A 9 32.50 9.77 18.92
N TYR A 10 32.40 10.24 17.68
CA TYR A 10 31.14 10.53 16.99
C TYR A 10 30.82 9.39 16.01
N ARG A 11 29.86 8.51 16.37
CA ARG A 11 29.50 7.34 15.56
C ARG A 11 28.25 7.61 14.73
N GLN A 12 28.12 6.95 13.57
CA GLN A 12 26.88 6.93 12.80
C GLN A 12 25.78 6.22 13.59
N HIS A 13 24.62 6.83 13.65
CA HIS A 13 23.45 6.24 14.30
C HIS A 13 22.57 5.51 13.28
N ARG A 14 21.98 4.37 13.70
CA ARG A 14 20.88 3.77 12.96
C ARG A 14 19.67 4.71 13.02
N PHE A 15 18.88 4.70 11.94
CA PHE A 15 17.64 5.45 11.93
C PHE A 15 16.73 5.01 13.07
N SER A 16 16.17 5.99 13.77
CA SER A 16 15.09 5.84 14.74
C SER A 16 13.99 6.82 14.37
N PRO A 17 12.71 6.41 14.36
CA PRO A 17 11.62 7.35 14.14
C PRO A 17 11.66 8.48 15.17
N PRO A 18 11.31 9.72 14.77
CA PRO A 18 11.16 10.82 15.73
C PRO A 18 10.06 10.51 16.76
N PRO A 19 10.12 11.08 17.97
CA PRO A 19 9.03 10.96 18.94
C PRO A 19 7.69 11.41 18.35
N GLY A 20 6.62 10.68 18.63
CA GLY A 20 5.29 10.91 18.10
C GLY A 20 5.06 10.44 16.66
N ALA A 21 6.09 9.93 15.98
CA ALA A 21 5.92 9.41 14.63
C ALA A 21 5.23 8.05 14.60
N THR A 22 4.50 7.78 13.52
CA THR A 22 3.90 6.47 13.24
C THR A 22 4.67 5.77 12.13
N GLU A 23 5.06 4.53 12.35
CA GLU A 23 5.60 3.65 11.31
C GLU A 23 4.44 2.89 10.64
N ILE A 24 4.28 3.06 9.33
CA ILE A 24 3.19 2.45 8.55
C ILE A 24 3.77 1.44 7.57
N PHE A 25 3.42 0.16 7.74
CA PHE A 25 3.67 -0.88 6.76
C PHE A 25 2.48 -0.94 5.80
N LEU A 26 2.65 -0.41 4.58
CA LEU A 26 1.66 -0.48 3.51
C LEU A 26 1.83 -1.81 2.78
N VAL A 27 0.81 -2.65 2.80
CA VAL A 27 0.81 -3.96 2.16
C VAL A 27 -0.15 -3.94 0.99
N ARG A 28 0.33 -4.18 -0.24
CA ARG A 28 -0.58 -4.43 -1.35
C ARG A 28 -1.25 -5.79 -1.15
N HIS A 29 -2.56 -5.85 -1.34
CA HIS A 29 -3.29 -7.12 -1.27
C HIS A 29 -2.65 -8.20 -2.15
N GLY A 30 -2.80 -9.47 -1.77
CA GLY A 30 -2.40 -10.62 -2.56
C GLY A 30 -3.04 -10.64 -3.96
N GLU A 31 -2.55 -11.48 -4.85
CA GLU A 31 -3.15 -11.61 -6.17
C GLU A 31 -4.64 -11.92 -6.07
N SER A 32 -5.45 -11.17 -6.81
CA SER A 32 -6.90 -11.39 -6.86
C SER A 32 -7.31 -12.20 -8.08
N ALA A 33 -8.46 -12.84 -8.01
CA ALA A 33 -9.00 -13.66 -9.08
C ALA A 33 -8.90 -12.97 -10.45
N PRO A 34 -8.57 -13.69 -11.53
CA PRO A 34 -8.45 -13.11 -12.86
C PRO A 34 -9.80 -12.66 -13.40
N ALA A 35 -9.80 -11.55 -14.15
CA ALA A 35 -10.95 -11.19 -14.97
C ALA A 35 -11.14 -12.24 -16.08
N LYS A 36 -12.38 -12.68 -16.29
CA LYS A 36 -12.74 -13.64 -17.36
C LYS A 36 -13.81 -13.00 -18.24
N GLY A 37 -13.59 -13.05 -19.56
CA GLY A 37 -14.39 -12.46 -20.61
C GLY A 37 -15.82 -12.01 -20.25
N ASP A 38 -16.74 -12.94 -20.15
CA ASP A 38 -18.16 -12.67 -19.95
C ASP A 38 -18.63 -12.76 -18.49
N ASN A 39 -17.70 -12.91 -17.54
CA ASN A 39 -18.00 -12.95 -16.11
C ASN A 39 -17.42 -11.72 -15.40
N PRO A 40 -18.17 -10.61 -15.34
CA PRO A 40 -17.72 -9.40 -14.65
C PRO A 40 -17.59 -9.67 -13.15
N PHE A 41 -16.70 -8.91 -12.49
CA PHE A 41 -16.62 -8.93 -11.04
C PHE A 41 -17.87 -8.35 -10.39
N GLU A 42 -18.23 -8.86 -9.23
CA GLU A 42 -19.18 -8.19 -8.36
C GLU A 42 -18.64 -6.79 -8.00
N LEU A 43 -19.55 -5.82 -7.94
CA LEU A 43 -19.23 -4.46 -7.54
C LEU A 43 -19.64 -4.19 -6.09
N VAL A 44 -18.77 -3.57 -5.33
CA VAL A 44 -19.07 -3.00 -4.02
C VAL A 44 -18.86 -1.49 -4.12
N ASP A 45 -19.90 -0.72 -3.86
CA ASP A 45 -19.91 0.74 -4.02
C ASP A 45 -19.36 1.21 -5.40
N GLY A 46 -19.70 0.47 -6.44
CA GLY A 46 -19.26 0.78 -7.82
C GLY A 46 -17.86 0.29 -8.19
N GLN A 47 -17.12 -0.31 -7.28
CA GLN A 47 -15.77 -0.84 -7.53
C GLN A 47 -15.75 -2.37 -7.61
N ALA A 48 -14.94 -2.89 -8.52
CA ALA A 48 -14.74 -4.34 -8.67
C ALA A 48 -14.14 -4.97 -7.41
N ASP A 49 -14.78 -6.02 -6.90
CA ASP A 49 -14.41 -6.66 -5.64
C ASP A 49 -14.14 -8.17 -5.79
N PRO A 50 -13.15 -8.60 -6.57
CA PRO A 50 -12.75 -9.99 -6.66
C PRO A 50 -12.12 -10.51 -5.36
N ASP A 51 -12.36 -11.79 -5.06
CA ASP A 51 -11.62 -12.54 -4.04
C ASP A 51 -10.14 -12.69 -4.37
N LEU A 52 -9.32 -13.07 -3.38
CA LEU A 52 -7.96 -13.53 -3.63
C LEU A 52 -7.96 -14.82 -4.45
N ALA A 53 -7.05 -14.87 -5.42
CA ALA A 53 -6.66 -16.12 -6.09
C ALA A 53 -5.92 -17.07 -5.10
N PRO A 54 -5.71 -18.35 -5.44
CA PRO A 54 -4.91 -19.26 -4.62
C PRO A 54 -3.50 -18.69 -4.32
N GLU A 55 -2.84 -18.12 -5.30
CA GLU A 55 -1.53 -17.47 -5.19
C GLU A 55 -1.59 -16.27 -4.24
N GLY A 56 -2.68 -15.50 -4.29
CA GLY A 56 -2.90 -14.38 -3.39
C GLY A 56 -3.08 -14.80 -1.93
N ARG A 57 -3.63 -15.99 -1.68
CA ARG A 57 -3.72 -16.56 -0.33
C ARG A 57 -2.33 -16.99 0.19
N ASP A 58 -1.46 -17.55 -0.67
CA ASP A 58 -0.06 -17.80 -0.30
C ASP A 58 0.70 -16.50 -0.01
N HIS A 59 0.48 -15.45 -0.81
CA HIS A 59 1.01 -14.11 -0.52
C HIS A 59 0.58 -13.63 0.87
N ALA A 60 -0.69 -13.78 1.23
CA ALA A 60 -1.22 -13.38 2.54
C ALA A 60 -0.54 -14.13 3.69
N GLU A 61 -0.32 -15.44 3.56
CA GLU A 61 0.39 -16.25 4.55
C GLU A 61 1.86 -15.82 4.71
N ARG A 62 2.55 -15.52 3.61
CA ARG A 62 3.94 -15.05 3.63
C ARG A 62 4.06 -13.66 4.27
N VAL A 63 3.16 -12.73 3.92
CA VAL A 63 3.05 -11.43 4.58
C VAL A 63 2.82 -11.58 6.08
N GLY A 64 1.88 -12.46 6.47
CA GLY A 64 1.58 -12.74 7.86
C GLY A 64 2.78 -13.25 8.65
N ARG A 65 3.60 -14.13 8.05
CA ARG A 65 4.86 -14.59 8.67
C ARG A 65 5.90 -13.47 8.74
N ARG A 66 6.05 -12.69 7.67
CA ARG A 66 7.07 -11.63 7.59
C ARG A 66 6.84 -10.51 8.60
N LEU A 67 5.59 -10.16 8.86
CA LEU A 67 5.23 -9.04 9.74
C LEU A 67 4.97 -9.45 11.19
N ALA A 68 4.91 -10.72 11.51
CA ALA A 68 4.55 -11.22 12.85
C ALA A 68 5.44 -10.65 13.97
N ASP A 69 6.75 -10.47 13.70
CA ASP A 69 7.73 -10.00 14.68
C ASP A 69 7.96 -8.47 14.66
N GLU A 70 7.22 -7.73 13.82
CA GLU A 70 7.43 -6.27 13.62
C GLU A 70 6.76 -5.40 14.72
N ARG A 71 6.23 -5.99 15.78
CA ARG A 71 5.55 -5.28 16.90
C ARG A 71 4.41 -4.38 16.43
N ILE A 72 3.60 -4.87 15.49
CA ILE A 72 2.45 -4.15 14.97
C ILE A 72 1.37 -4.10 16.03
N SER A 73 0.81 -2.91 16.27
CA SER A 73 -0.19 -2.64 17.30
C SER A 73 -1.61 -2.46 16.77
N ALA A 74 -1.77 -2.21 15.46
CA ALA A 74 -3.07 -2.07 14.81
C ALA A 74 -3.00 -2.49 13.33
N LEU A 75 -4.11 -3.00 12.82
CA LEU A 75 -4.27 -3.43 11.44
C LEU A 75 -5.41 -2.63 10.80
N TYR A 76 -5.19 -2.16 9.59
CA TYR A 76 -6.18 -1.45 8.79
C TYR A 76 -6.38 -2.13 7.45
N VAL A 77 -7.63 -2.19 7.01
CA VAL A 77 -8.04 -2.76 5.72
C VAL A 77 -8.99 -1.81 5.01
N THR A 78 -9.20 -2.01 3.72
CA THR A 78 -10.23 -1.27 3.00
C THR A 78 -11.55 -2.06 2.96
N THR A 79 -12.60 -1.49 2.38
CA THR A 79 -13.89 -2.16 2.20
C THR A 79 -13.85 -3.28 1.16
N LEU A 80 -12.81 -3.37 0.32
CA LEU A 80 -12.69 -4.37 -0.73
C LEU A 80 -12.11 -5.67 -0.17
N ARG A 81 -12.85 -6.80 -0.36
CA ARG A 81 -12.62 -8.10 0.31
C ARG A 81 -11.20 -8.65 0.23
N ARG A 82 -10.49 -8.37 -0.85
CA ARG A 82 -9.10 -8.81 -1.02
C ARG A 82 -8.13 -8.25 0.03
N THR A 83 -8.44 -7.10 0.65
CA THR A 83 -7.58 -6.53 1.70
C THR A 83 -7.77 -7.20 3.06
N PRO A 84 -8.98 -7.41 3.61
CA PRO A 84 -9.15 -8.21 4.82
C PRO A 84 -8.72 -9.68 4.62
N GLN A 85 -8.91 -10.25 3.43
CA GLN A 85 -8.41 -11.60 3.14
C GLN A 85 -6.88 -11.67 3.22
N THR A 86 -6.17 -10.63 2.75
CA THR A 86 -4.71 -10.56 2.87
C THR A 86 -4.27 -10.31 4.31
N ALA A 87 -5.02 -9.55 5.09
CA ALA A 87 -4.71 -9.26 6.48
C ALA A 87 -4.95 -10.44 7.43
N ALA A 88 -5.85 -11.35 7.08
CA ALA A 88 -6.37 -12.39 7.97
C ALA A 88 -5.28 -13.26 8.65
N PRO A 89 -4.24 -13.75 7.96
CA PRO A 89 -3.19 -14.55 8.60
C PRO A 89 -2.39 -13.76 9.64
N LEU A 90 -2.09 -12.47 9.38
CA LEU A 90 -1.41 -11.61 10.34
C LEU A 90 -2.32 -11.28 11.53
N ALA A 91 -3.58 -10.95 11.27
CA ALA A 91 -4.58 -10.67 12.29
C ALA A 91 -4.71 -11.83 13.29
N ALA A 92 -4.80 -13.07 12.77
CA ALA A 92 -4.87 -14.26 13.59
C ALA A 92 -3.60 -14.48 14.45
N LYS A 93 -2.41 -14.25 13.87
CA LYS A 93 -1.12 -14.41 14.59
C LYS A 93 -0.95 -13.38 15.72
N LEU A 94 -1.43 -12.15 15.51
CA LEU A 94 -1.28 -11.06 16.49
C LEU A 94 -2.46 -10.97 17.47
N GLY A 95 -3.57 -11.67 17.22
CA GLY A 95 -4.80 -11.54 18.00
C GLY A 95 -5.46 -10.15 17.84
N LEU A 96 -5.27 -9.50 16.66
CA LEU A 96 -5.80 -8.18 16.37
C LEU A 96 -6.99 -8.27 15.42
N THR A 97 -7.96 -7.38 15.61
CA THR A 97 -9.08 -7.20 14.68
C THR A 97 -8.76 -6.03 13.76
N PRO A 98 -8.74 -6.22 12.42
CA PRO A 98 -8.52 -5.12 11.50
C PRO A 98 -9.66 -4.10 11.53
N GLU A 99 -9.31 -2.81 11.51
CA GLU A 99 -10.22 -1.70 11.36
C GLU A 99 -10.36 -1.31 9.89
N VAL A 100 -11.55 -0.83 9.48
CA VAL A 100 -11.81 -0.43 8.11
C VAL A 100 -11.48 1.05 7.89
N GLU A 101 -10.57 1.34 6.95
CA GLU A 101 -10.29 2.70 6.46
C GLU A 101 -10.75 2.80 4.99
N PRO A 102 -11.95 3.30 4.74
CA PRO A 102 -12.55 3.31 3.41
C PRO A 102 -11.84 4.25 2.43
N ASP A 103 -11.20 5.32 2.91
CA ASP A 103 -10.51 6.29 2.06
C ASP A 103 -9.18 5.76 1.48
N LEU A 104 -8.73 4.56 1.91
CA LEU A 104 -7.60 3.86 1.30
C LEU A 104 -8.02 2.77 0.30
N ARG A 105 -9.27 2.79 -0.18
CA ARG A 105 -9.70 1.97 -1.32
C ARG A 105 -8.93 2.34 -2.57
N GLU A 106 -8.86 1.38 -3.51
CA GLU A 106 -8.24 1.63 -4.82
C GLU A 106 -8.92 2.81 -5.54
N ILE A 107 -8.24 3.39 -6.51
CA ILE A 107 -8.84 4.40 -7.36
C ILE A 107 -10.08 3.83 -8.06
N HIS A 108 -11.14 4.64 -8.14
CA HIS A 108 -12.31 4.27 -8.91
C HIS A 108 -12.02 4.45 -10.40
N LEU A 109 -12.15 3.37 -11.17
CA LEU A 109 -11.78 3.33 -12.59
C LEU A 109 -12.94 3.70 -13.54
N GLY A 110 -14.06 4.21 -12.99
CA GLY A 110 -15.19 4.64 -13.81
C GLY A 110 -15.75 3.52 -14.69
N GLU A 111 -15.81 3.79 -16.00
CA GLU A 111 -16.32 2.82 -16.98
C GLU A 111 -15.43 1.56 -17.14
N TRP A 112 -14.21 1.59 -16.58
CA TRP A 112 -13.26 0.48 -16.68
C TRP A 112 -13.24 -0.44 -15.45
N GLU A 113 -14.21 -0.31 -14.57
CA GLU A 113 -14.46 -1.29 -13.52
C GLU A 113 -14.83 -2.68 -14.11
N ASN A 114 -15.21 -3.65 -13.29
CA ASN A 114 -15.58 -5.01 -13.71
C ASN A 114 -14.48 -5.82 -14.41
N GLY A 115 -13.21 -5.43 -14.26
CA GLY A 115 -12.08 -6.11 -14.88
C GLY A 115 -11.71 -5.55 -16.27
N LEU A 116 -12.43 -4.55 -16.77
CA LEU A 116 -12.14 -3.94 -18.07
C LEU A 116 -10.77 -3.29 -18.13
N PHE A 117 -10.30 -2.69 -17.05
CA PHE A 117 -8.94 -2.14 -16.99
C PHE A 117 -7.88 -3.21 -17.34
N ARG A 118 -8.00 -4.43 -16.80
CA ARG A 118 -7.06 -5.53 -17.08
C ARG A 118 -7.15 -5.96 -18.54
N ARG A 119 -8.36 -6.07 -19.05
CA ARG A 119 -8.60 -6.43 -20.44
C ARG A 119 -8.02 -5.40 -21.39
N TYR A 120 -8.34 -4.14 -21.22
CA TYR A 120 -7.86 -3.06 -22.08
C TYR A 120 -6.35 -2.84 -21.99
N THR A 121 -5.77 -3.09 -20.82
CA THR A 121 -4.30 -3.10 -20.68
C THR A 121 -3.67 -4.22 -21.50
N TYR A 122 -4.24 -5.43 -21.46
CA TYR A 122 -3.78 -6.57 -22.24
C TYR A 122 -3.96 -6.36 -23.76
N GLU A 123 -5.07 -5.75 -24.18
CA GLU A 123 -5.39 -5.47 -25.58
C GLU A 123 -4.66 -4.23 -26.14
N GLY A 124 -3.95 -3.46 -25.32
CA GLY A 124 -3.22 -2.26 -25.74
C GLY A 124 -4.16 -1.10 -26.15
N HIS A 125 -5.24 -0.89 -25.41
CA HIS A 125 -6.21 0.17 -25.69
C HIS A 125 -5.55 1.56 -25.67
N PRO A 126 -5.84 2.48 -26.61
CA PRO A 126 -5.18 3.80 -26.73
C PRO A 126 -5.20 4.66 -25.45
N ILE A 127 -6.26 4.56 -24.66
CA ILE A 127 -6.34 5.27 -23.35
C ILE A 127 -5.30 4.72 -22.35
N VAL A 128 -4.86 3.46 -22.47
CA VAL A 128 -3.77 2.95 -21.62
C VAL A 128 -2.45 3.65 -21.95
N GLU A 129 -2.16 3.88 -23.24
CA GLU A 129 -0.98 4.66 -23.63
C GLU A 129 -1.07 6.11 -23.15
N GLN A 130 -2.27 6.71 -23.24
CA GLN A 130 -2.53 8.05 -22.74
C GLN A 130 -2.32 8.13 -21.24
N LEU A 131 -2.85 7.18 -20.47
CA LEU A 131 -2.71 7.06 -19.01
C LEU A 131 -1.22 7.06 -18.59
N TRP A 132 -0.39 6.27 -19.24
CA TRP A 132 1.05 6.21 -18.98
C TRP A 132 1.78 7.48 -19.40
N ARG A 133 1.44 8.07 -20.55
CA ARG A 133 2.05 9.28 -21.05
C ARG A 133 1.74 10.48 -20.16
N GLU A 134 0.48 10.61 -19.73
CA GLU A 134 -0.02 11.74 -18.94
C GLU A 134 0.14 11.47 -17.42
N GLN A 135 0.42 10.24 -17.02
CA GLN A 135 0.59 9.83 -15.64
C GLN A 135 -0.62 10.18 -14.76
N ARG A 136 -1.81 9.87 -15.25
CA ARG A 136 -3.06 10.16 -14.56
C ARG A 136 -4.14 9.13 -14.90
N TRP A 137 -4.92 8.79 -13.87
CA TRP A 137 -6.00 7.81 -13.98
C TRP A 137 -7.27 8.38 -14.62
N ASP A 138 -7.54 9.65 -14.41
CA ASP A 138 -8.76 10.33 -14.83
C ASP A 138 -8.81 10.68 -16.33
N VAL A 139 -7.92 10.10 -17.13
CA VAL A 139 -8.11 9.94 -18.58
C VAL A 139 -9.10 8.83 -18.91
N ILE A 140 -9.36 7.91 -17.97
CA ILE A 140 -10.39 6.87 -18.08
C ILE A 140 -11.75 7.52 -17.86
N PRO A 141 -12.74 7.32 -18.76
CA PRO A 141 -14.06 7.92 -18.62
C PRO A 141 -14.73 7.56 -17.28
N GLY A 142 -15.20 8.58 -16.56
CA GLY A 142 -15.87 8.40 -15.27
C GLY A 142 -14.97 7.98 -14.12
N ALA A 143 -13.65 7.91 -14.31
CA ALA A 143 -12.73 7.59 -13.22
C ALA A 143 -12.65 8.73 -12.20
N GLU A 144 -12.25 8.37 -10.97
CA GLU A 144 -11.97 9.33 -9.91
C GLU A 144 -10.85 10.29 -10.32
N THR A 145 -11.03 11.58 -10.03
CA THR A 145 -10.00 12.58 -10.37
C THR A 145 -8.75 12.39 -9.53
N MET A 146 -7.59 12.76 -10.10
CA MET A 146 -6.31 12.70 -9.38
C MET A 146 -6.31 13.56 -8.12
N GLU A 147 -7.07 14.67 -8.10
CA GLU A 147 -7.20 15.54 -6.93
C GLU A 147 -8.00 14.86 -5.81
N SER A 148 -9.16 14.28 -6.13
CA SER A 148 -9.99 13.52 -5.17
C SER A 148 -9.20 12.35 -4.60
N PHE A 149 -8.59 11.54 -5.47
CA PHE A 149 -7.80 10.37 -5.08
C PHE A 149 -6.64 10.74 -4.15
N GLY A 150 -5.82 11.70 -4.54
CA GLY A 150 -4.68 12.15 -3.73
C GLY A 150 -5.12 12.80 -2.41
N GLY A 151 -6.20 13.56 -2.43
CA GLY A 151 -6.75 14.26 -1.26
C GLY A 151 -7.25 13.28 -0.18
N ARG A 152 -8.08 12.28 -0.57
CA ARG A 152 -8.58 11.28 0.40
C ARG A 152 -7.48 10.42 1.00
N ILE A 153 -6.48 10.03 0.18
CA ILE A 153 -5.32 9.26 0.65
C ILE A 153 -4.52 10.07 1.66
N ARG A 154 -4.20 11.35 1.37
CA ARG A 154 -3.46 12.20 2.29
C ARG A 154 -4.19 12.35 3.62
N ALA A 155 -5.49 12.59 3.58
CA ALA A 155 -6.34 12.71 4.77
C ALA A 155 -6.35 11.41 5.58
N ALA A 156 -6.51 10.25 4.93
CA ALA A 156 -6.52 8.95 5.59
C ALA A 156 -5.19 8.63 6.28
N ILE A 157 -4.06 8.77 5.58
CA ILE A 157 -2.73 8.55 6.17
C ILE A 157 -2.49 9.49 7.36
N GLY A 158 -2.91 10.75 7.26
CA GLY A 158 -2.82 11.72 8.36
C GLY A 158 -3.65 11.30 9.59
N ARG A 159 -4.89 10.83 9.37
CA ARG A 159 -5.75 10.31 10.47
C ARG A 159 -5.14 9.09 11.14
N LEU A 160 -4.68 8.13 10.36
CA LEU A 160 -4.06 6.91 10.88
C LEU A 160 -2.81 7.23 11.69
N ALA A 161 -1.98 8.15 11.21
CA ALA A 161 -0.78 8.57 11.94
C ALA A 161 -1.13 9.29 13.26
N ALA A 162 -2.10 10.20 13.23
CA ALA A 162 -2.54 10.92 14.43
C ALA A 162 -3.16 9.99 15.50
N ALA A 163 -3.82 8.91 15.09
CA ALA A 163 -4.39 7.91 15.98
C ALA A 163 -3.38 6.94 16.59
N ASN A 164 -2.16 6.87 16.03
CA ASN A 164 -1.17 5.85 16.38
C ASN A 164 0.23 6.45 16.68
N PRO A 165 0.37 7.47 17.53
CA PRO A 165 1.68 8.05 17.83
C PRO A 165 2.62 7.01 18.48
N ASP A 166 3.89 7.01 18.09
CA ASP A 166 4.94 6.10 18.56
C ASP A 166 4.64 4.60 18.33
N ARG A 167 3.79 4.30 17.34
CA ARG A 167 3.35 2.93 17.05
C ARG A 167 3.73 2.48 15.64
N ARG A 168 3.73 1.16 15.47
CA ARG A 168 3.78 0.49 14.16
C ARG A 168 2.41 -0.05 13.83
N ILE A 169 1.94 0.28 12.62
CA ILE A 169 0.67 -0.22 12.09
C ILE A 169 0.87 -0.88 10.73
N ALA A 170 0.01 -1.83 10.38
CA ALA A 170 -0.03 -2.38 9.03
C ALA A 170 -1.34 -2.00 8.35
N VAL A 171 -1.25 -1.52 7.11
CA VAL A 171 -2.36 -1.06 6.29
C VAL A 171 -2.39 -1.89 5.01
N PHE A 172 -3.42 -2.71 4.87
CA PHE A 172 -3.63 -3.55 3.68
C PHE A 172 -4.47 -2.78 2.67
N THR A 173 -3.88 -2.47 1.54
CA THR A 173 -4.43 -1.57 0.53
C THR A 173 -4.07 -2.01 -0.90
N HIS A 174 -3.94 -1.10 -1.84
CA HIS A 174 -3.91 -1.34 -3.28
C HIS A 174 -2.71 -0.67 -3.95
N GLY A 175 -2.40 -1.11 -5.18
CA GLY A 175 -1.23 -0.64 -5.91
C GLY A 175 -1.25 0.84 -6.24
N GLY A 176 -2.40 1.36 -6.69
CA GLY A 176 -2.57 2.79 -6.99
C GLY A 176 -2.41 3.66 -5.74
N VAL A 177 -3.00 3.22 -4.61
CA VAL A 177 -2.90 3.92 -3.31
C VAL A 177 -1.45 3.98 -2.83
N ILE A 178 -0.73 2.86 -2.86
CA ILE A 178 0.69 2.83 -2.46
C ILE A 178 1.50 3.77 -3.35
N GLY A 179 1.29 3.72 -4.67
CA GLY A 179 1.96 4.62 -5.62
C GLY A 179 1.74 6.09 -5.29
N GLU A 180 0.49 6.49 -5.00
CA GLU A 180 0.13 7.86 -4.66
C GLU A 180 0.73 8.30 -3.30
N VAL A 181 0.70 7.44 -2.27
CA VAL A 181 1.35 7.72 -0.97
C VAL A 181 2.83 8.03 -1.16
N PHE A 182 3.54 7.23 -1.95
CA PHE A 182 4.97 7.42 -2.16
C PHE A 182 5.29 8.60 -3.07
N ALA A 183 4.44 8.88 -4.06
CA ALA A 183 4.55 10.08 -4.88
C ALA A 183 4.41 11.36 -4.03
N GLN A 184 3.45 11.39 -3.10
CA GLN A 184 3.27 12.49 -2.16
C GLN A 184 4.44 12.60 -1.17
N ALA A 185 4.88 11.50 -0.58
CA ALA A 185 5.97 11.48 0.39
C ALA A 185 7.30 11.97 -0.19
N SER A 186 7.54 11.72 -1.48
CA SER A 186 8.76 12.14 -2.18
C SER A 186 8.62 13.45 -2.95
N ALA A 187 7.43 14.09 -2.93
CA ALA A 187 7.11 15.23 -3.79
C ALA A 187 7.44 14.98 -5.27
N ALA A 188 7.21 13.75 -5.74
CA ALA A 188 7.56 13.33 -7.08
C ALA A 188 6.79 14.13 -8.13
N LYS A 189 7.51 14.72 -9.10
CA LYS A 189 6.90 15.36 -10.26
C LYS A 189 6.20 14.34 -11.16
N ASN A 190 6.79 13.15 -11.28
CA ASN A 190 6.21 12.01 -11.96
C ASN A 190 5.25 11.30 -10.97
N ARG A 191 3.95 11.44 -11.20
CA ARG A 191 2.90 10.87 -10.34
C ARG A 191 2.94 9.33 -10.32
N PHE A 192 3.42 8.70 -11.39
CA PHE A 192 3.50 7.25 -11.52
C PHE A 192 4.90 6.68 -11.19
N ALA A 193 5.80 7.49 -10.62
CA ALA A 193 7.14 7.06 -10.26
C ALA A 193 7.17 5.83 -9.32
N PHE A 194 6.12 5.65 -8.53
CA PHE A 194 5.95 4.53 -7.60
C PHE A 194 4.73 3.65 -7.94
N LEU A 195 4.20 3.77 -9.15
CA LEU A 195 3.15 2.86 -9.59
C LEU A 195 3.74 1.47 -9.86
N GLY A 196 3.01 0.42 -9.49
CA GLY A 196 3.43 -0.97 -9.75
C GLY A 196 4.03 -1.69 -8.54
N ALA A 197 3.70 -1.30 -7.31
CA ALA A 197 3.94 -2.17 -6.16
C ALA A 197 3.36 -3.56 -6.43
N ASP A 198 4.13 -4.63 -6.19
CA ASP A 198 3.73 -6.01 -6.49
C ASP A 198 2.69 -6.56 -5.50
N ASN A 199 1.87 -7.53 -5.93
CA ASN A 199 0.91 -8.18 -5.04
C ASN A 199 1.61 -8.83 -3.83
N GLY A 200 1.13 -8.54 -2.62
CA GLY A 200 1.75 -8.99 -1.38
C GLY A 200 3.03 -8.25 -1.00
N SER A 201 3.47 -7.24 -1.75
CA SER A 201 4.63 -6.43 -1.38
C SER A 201 4.39 -5.61 -0.12
N ILE A 202 5.47 -5.31 0.59
CA ILE A 202 5.47 -4.47 1.80
C ILE A 202 6.29 -3.20 1.52
N SER A 203 5.67 -2.06 1.75
CA SER A 203 6.33 -0.76 1.69
C SER A 203 6.30 -0.11 3.07
N HIS A 204 7.33 0.66 3.45
CA HIS A 204 7.45 1.22 4.79
C HIS A 204 7.58 2.75 4.72
N LEU A 205 6.66 3.42 5.39
CA LEU A 205 6.56 4.86 5.53
C LEU A 205 6.66 5.24 7.02
N VAL A 206 7.30 6.34 7.32
CA VAL A 206 7.27 6.96 8.65
C VAL A 206 6.59 8.32 8.52
N VAL A 207 5.56 8.56 9.31
CA VAL A 207 4.78 9.80 9.31
C VAL A 207 4.96 10.52 10.63
N SER A 208 5.38 11.79 10.57
CA SER A 208 5.55 12.68 11.71
C SER A 208 4.94 14.05 11.36
N GLY A 209 3.66 14.25 11.74
CA GLY A 209 2.89 15.40 11.29
C GLY A 209 2.80 15.45 9.76
N GLU A 210 3.19 16.58 9.17
CA GLU A 210 3.21 16.76 7.71
C GLU A 210 4.42 16.12 7.02
N ASN A 211 5.41 15.65 7.78
CA ASN A 211 6.62 15.05 7.24
C ASN A 211 6.44 13.54 7.05
N TRP A 212 6.53 13.10 5.81
CA TRP A 212 6.46 11.71 5.41
C TRP A 212 7.83 11.24 4.93
N MET A 213 8.34 10.18 5.50
CA MET A 213 9.67 9.64 5.18
C MET A 213 9.55 8.24 4.60
N VAL A 214 10.01 8.07 3.37
CA VAL A 214 10.09 6.78 2.70
C VAL A 214 11.25 5.97 3.28
N ARG A 215 10.98 4.77 3.81
CA ARG A 215 11.99 3.85 4.33
C ARG A 215 12.23 2.67 3.40
N ARG A 216 11.16 2.15 2.76
CA ARG A 216 11.22 1.04 1.83
C ARG A 216 10.03 1.11 0.88
N PHE A 217 10.26 0.76 -0.36
CA PHE A 217 9.20 0.60 -1.36
C PHE A 217 9.30 -0.77 -1.99
N ASN A 218 8.14 -1.44 -2.18
CA ASN A 218 7.96 -2.69 -2.92
C ASN A 218 8.89 -3.83 -2.49
N ASP A 219 9.04 -4.09 -1.19
CA ASP A 219 9.78 -5.25 -0.71
C ASP A 219 8.98 -6.54 -0.93
N THR A 220 9.51 -7.43 -1.75
CA THR A 220 8.96 -8.75 -2.08
C THR A 220 9.86 -9.90 -1.61
N SER A 221 10.89 -9.62 -0.81
CA SER A 221 11.88 -10.62 -0.39
C SER A 221 11.27 -11.84 0.31
N HIS A 222 10.15 -11.66 1.01
CA HIS A 222 9.41 -12.73 1.68
C HIS A 222 8.56 -13.59 0.72
N LEU A 223 8.34 -13.13 -0.52
CA LEU A 223 7.57 -13.84 -1.54
C LEU A 223 8.44 -14.75 -2.40
N GLN A 224 9.74 -14.50 -2.45
CA GLN A 224 10.67 -15.30 -3.23
C GLN A 224 11.03 -16.59 -2.49
N SER A 225 11.22 -17.68 -3.23
CA SER A 225 11.88 -18.85 -2.67
C SER A 225 13.33 -18.49 -2.36
N PRO A 226 13.92 -18.94 -1.23
CA PRO A 226 15.29 -18.59 -0.85
C PRO A 226 16.35 -18.89 -1.91
N PHE A 227 16.03 -19.74 -2.88
CA PHE A 227 16.93 -20.18 -3.96
C PHE A 227 16.15 -20.46 -5.27
N GLY A 228 15.16 -19.62 -5.62
CA GLY A 228 14.40 -19.72 -6.86
C GLY A 228 15.04 -18.96 -7.99
#